data_372e05118b8e51e4f80b69d6eaa7695c
#
_entry.id   372e05118b8e51e4f80b69d6eaa7695c
#
_cell.length_a   1.000
_cell.length_b   1.000
_cell.length_c   1.000
_cell.angle_alpha   90.00
_cell.angle_beta   90.00
_cell.angle_gamma   90.00
#
_symmetry.space_group_name_H-M   'P 1'
#
loop_
_entity.id
_entity.type
_entity.pdbx_description
1 polymer ?
#
loop_
_entity_poly.entity_id
_entity_poly.type
_entity_poly.pdbx_seq_one_letter_code
_entity_poly.pdbx_strand_id
1 'polypeptide(L)'
;MRALVIDDSRTMRRIVAGTLEGMGFQTEPAEHGRAALDLLESGLEVELCCIDWNMPVMDGLEFVTKVRANPAWRNITLMMVTTESEQSQIVRALAAGAHEYVIKPFTPDAIVEKLQLLGLVAA
;
A
#
# COMPACT_ATOMS: atom_id res chain seq x y z
N MET A 1 10.47 -8.63 6.94
CA MET A 1 10.08 -7.70 5.86
C MET A 1 9.48 -6.44 6.43
N ARG A 2 9.57 -5.35 5.70
CA ARG A 2 9.06 -4.05 6.11
C ARG A 2 7.98 -3.57 5.16
N ALA A 3 6.93 -2.96 5.70
CA ALA A 3 5.83 -2.40 4.92
C ALA A 3 5.60 -0.94 5.27
N LEU A 4 5.25 -0.16 4.27
CA LEU A 4 4.85 1.24 4.41
C LEU A 4 3.33 1.30 4.36
N VAL A 5 2.70 1.86 5.40
CA VAL A 5 1.25 1.96 5.51
C VAL A 5 0.84 3.41 5.31
N ILE A 6 0.18 3.69 4.20
CA ILE A 6 -0.10 5.04 3.71
C ILE A 6 -1.61 5.27 3.71
N ASP A 7 -2.08 6.10 4.64
CA ASP A 7 -3.49 6.40 4.80
C ASP A 7 -3.60 7.69 5.62
N ASP A 8 -4.49 8.59 5.27
CA ASP A 8 -4.68 9.84 6.02
C ASP A 8 -5.46 9.61 7.33
N SER A 9 -6.12 8.47 7.47
CA SER A 9 -6.80 8.08 8.71
C SER A 9 -5.83 7.38 9.66
N ARG A 10 -5.57 7.99 10.80
CA ARG A 10 -4.72 7.39 11.84
C ARG A 10 -5.26 6.03 12.31
N THR A 11 -6.58 5.92 12.47
CA THR A 11 -7.22 4.68 12.87
C THR A 11 -7.00 3.58 11.84
N MET A 12 -7.17 3.89 10.55
CA MET A 12 -6.95 2.91 9.49
C MET A 12 -5.48 2.52 9.38
N ARG A 13 -4.56 3.47 9.53
CA ARG A 13 -3.13 3.12 9.56
C ARG A 13 -2.84 2.10 10.65
N ARG A 14 -3.40 2.29 11.84
CA ARG A 14 -3.20 1.36 12.96
C ARG A 14 -3.80 -0.02 12.68
N ILE A 15 -4.98 -0.07 12.08
CA ILE A 15 -5.64 -1.34 11.76
C ILE A 15 -4.81 -2.12 10.74
N VAL A 16 -4.40 -1.48 9.65
CA VAL A 16 -3.61 -2.12 8.60
C VAL A 16 -2.24 -2.53 9.15
N ALA A 17 -1.58 -1.63 9.88
CA ALA A 17 -0.28 -1.94 10.49
C ALA A 17 -0.37 -3.12 11.45
N GLY A 18 -1.39 -3.16 12.30
CA GLY A 18 -1.59 -4.27 13.23
C GLY A 18 -1.77 -5.60 12.53
N THR A 19 -2.52 -5.61 11.42
CA THR A 19 -2.70 -6.82 10.60
C THR A 19 -1.35 -7.29 10.03
N LEU A 20 -0.57 -6.37 9.49
CA LEU A 20 0.73 -6.70 8.89
C LEU A 20 1.74 -7.14 9.96
N GLU A 21 1.76 -6.48 11.11
CA GLU A 21 2.64 -6.83 12.22
C GLU A 21 2.35 -8.22 12.75
N GLY A 22 1.07 -8.61 12.77
CA GLY A 22 0.65 -9.96 13.12
C GLY A 22 1.18 -11.03 12.17
N MET A 23 1.58 -10.63 10.95
CA MET A 23 2.19 -11.51 9.95
C MET A 23 3.73 -11.43 9.93
N GLY A 24 4.33 -10.67 10.83
CA GLY A 24 5.78 -10.55 10.92
C GLY A 24 6.39 -9.35 10.21
N PHE A 25 5.59 -8.45 9.66
CA PHE A 25 6.12 -7.23 9.05
C PHE A 25 6.51 -6.21 10.12
N GLN A 26 7.57 -5.47 9.86
CA GLN A 26 7.81 -4.19 10.50
C GLN A 26 7.11 -3.13 9.68
N THR A 27 6.41 -2.18 10.31
CA THR A 27 5.62 -1.20 9.59
C THR A 27 6.10 0.22 9.85
N GLU A 28 6.01 1.07 8.83
CA GLU A 28 6.25 2.50 8.90
C GLU A 28 4.99 3.23 8.43
N PRO A 29 4.52 4.24 9.16
CA PRO A 29 3.32 4.99 8.76
C PRO A 29 3.67 6.18 7.87
N ALA A 30 2.73 6.52 6.98
CA ALA A 30 2.75 7.80 6.27
C ALA A 30 1.31 8.30 6.12
N GLU A 31 1.10 9.59 6.26
CA GLU A 31 -0.26 10.16 6.27
C GLU A 31 -0.76 10.58 4.89
N HIS A 32 0.09 10.60 3.89
CA HIS A 32 -0.27 10.85 2.49
C HIS A 32 0.86 10.42 1.57
N GLY A 33 0.61 10.49 0.25
CA GLY A 33 1.57 10.01 -0.73
C GLY A 33 2.90 10.76 -0.74
N ARG A 34 2.90 12.08 -0.48
CA ARG A 34 4.14 12.86 -0.46
C ARG A 34 5.03 12.45 0.71
N ALA A 35 4.45 12.29 1.90
CA ALA A 35 5.21 11.83 3.07
C ALA A 35 5.80 10.44 2.83
N ALA A 36 5.05 9.54 2.22
CA ALA A 36 5.52 8.20 1.86
C ALA A 36 6.67 8.26 0.85
N LEU A 37 6.53 9.07 -0.17
CA LEU A 37 7.56 9.22 -1.20
C LEU A 37 8.84 9.80 -0.61
N ASP A 38 8.73 10.77 0.31
CA ASP A 38 9.88 11.34 1.01
C ASP A 38 10.63 10.27 1.81
N LEU A 39 9.93 9.34 2.45
CA LEU A 39 10.56 8.23 3.16
C LEU A 39 11.35 7.33 2.21
N LEU A 40 10.78 6.98 1.06
CA LEU A 40 11.47 6.18 0.06
C LEU A 40 12.69 6.92 -0.51
N GLU A 41 12.55 8.21 -0.79
CA GLU A 41 13.65 9.05 -1.29
C GLU A 41 14.77 9.19 -0.26
N SER A 42 14.45 9.14 1.03
CA SER A 42 15.45 9.19 2.10
C SER A 42 16.19 7.87 2.31
N GLY A 43 15.82 6.82 1.59
CA GLY A 43 16.49 5.53 1.65
C GLY A 43 15.77 4.46 2.45
N LEU A 44 14.53 4.70 2.88
CA LEU A 44 13.74 3.64 3.53
C LEU A 44 13.52 2.49 2.56
N GLU A 45 13.89 1.29 2.97
CA GLU A 45 13.72 0.09 2.16
C GLU A 45 12.50 -0.69 2.65
N VAL A 46 11.55 -0.95 1.74
CA VAL A 46 10.34 -1.71 2.04
C VAL A 46 10.07 -2.72 0.93
N GLU A 47 9.41 -3.82 1.27
CA GLU A 47 8.97 -4.82 0.32
C GLU A 47 7.51 -4.61 -0.10
N LEU A 48 6.74 -3.88 0.71
CA LEU A 48 5.30 -3.68 0.49
C LEU A 48 4.89 -2.26 0.84
N CYS A 49 4.01 -1.68 0.03
CA CYS A 49 3.26 -0.48 0.39
C CYS A 49 1.77 -0.82 0.36
N CYS A 50 1.05 -0.48 1.44
CA CYS A 50 -0.41 -0.51 1.48
C CYS A 50 -0.90 0.93 1.39
N ILE A 51 -1.72 1.24 0.39
CA ILE A 51 -1.96 2.63 -0.04
C ILE A 51 -3.45 2.91 -0.13
N ASP A 52 -3.94 3.93 0.59
CA ASP A 52 -5.27 4.47 0.37
C ASP A 52 -5.25 5.37 -0.87
N TRP A 53 -6.40 5.51 -1.55
CA TRP A 53 -6.52 6.35 -2.74
C TRP A 53 -6.68 7.82 -2.38
N ASN A 54 -7.70 8.13 -1.57
CA ASN A 54 -8.10 9.51 -1.30
C ASN A 54 -7.33 10.08 -0.11
N MET A 55 -6.29 10.84 -0.40
CA MET A 55 -5.44 11.47 0.60
C MET A 55 -5.12 12.90 0.16
N PRO A 56 -4.90 13.82 1.12
CA PRO A 56 -4.47 15.18 0.74
C PRO A 56 -3.02 15.17 0.23
N VAL A 57 -2.60 16.25 -0.38
CA VAL A 57 -1.25 16.54 -0.88
C VAL A 57 -0.87 15.67 -2.07
N MET A 58 -0.86 14.35 -1.91
CA MET A 58 -0.63 13.40 -3.01
C MET A 58 -1.50 12.18 -2.76
N ASP A 59 -2.39 11.86 -3.71
CA ASP A 59 -3.27 10.70 -3.60
C ASP A 59 -2.55 9.39 -3.93
N GLY A 60 -3.25 8.27 -3.72
CA GLY A 60 -2.67 6.95 -3.91
C GLY A 60 -2.30 6.64 -5.36
N LEU A 61 -3.10 7.11 -6.32
CA LEU A 61 -2.80 6.86 -7.74
C LEU A 61 -1.52 7.58 -8.18
N GLU A 62 -1.36 8.83 -7.76
CA GLU A 62 -0.15 9.59 -8.06
C GLU A 62 1.07 8.94 -7.41
N PHE A 63 0.94 8.48 -6.16
CA PHE A 63 2.02 7.79 -5.46
C PHE A 63 2.44 6.53 -6.23
N VAL A 64 1.48 5.68 -6.60
CA VAL A 64 1.76 4.44 -7.36
C VAL A 64 2.48 4.78 -8.67
N THR A 65 1.99 5.78 -9.39
CA THR A 65 2.58 6.21 -10.65
C THR A 65 4.05 6.65 -10.47
N LYS A 66 4.32 7.45 -9.44
CA LYS A 66 5.68 7.93 -9.16
C LYS A 66 6.63 6.81 -8.73
N VAL A 67 6.16 5.86 -7.94
CA VAL A 67 6.97 4.71 -7.53
C VAL A 67 7.33 3.87 -8.75
N ARG A 68 6.37 3.58 -9.62
CA ARG A 68 6.63 2.78 -10.82
C ARG A 68 7.53 3.48 -11.84
N ALA A 69 7.57 4.80 -11.82
CA ALA A 69 8.45 5.56 -12.70
C ALA A 69 9.92 5.51 -12.28
N ASN A 70 10.22 5.10 -11.04
CA ASN A 70 11.58 5.02 -10.53
C ASN A 70 12.08 3.57 -10.54
N PRO A 71 13.08 3.23 -11.40
CA PRO A 71 13.60 1.86 -11.48
C PRO A 71 14.17 1.34 -10.17
N ALA A 72 14.64 2.23 -9.28
CA ALA A 72 15.18 1.82 -7.98
C ALA A 72 14.12 1.16 -7.09
N TRP A 73 12.84 1.44 -7.32
CA TRP A 73 11.71 0.94 -6.53
C TRP A 73 10.86 -0.11 -7.25
N ARG A 74 11.35 -0.65 -8.36
CA ARG A 74 10.57 -1.60 -9.18
C ARG A 74 10.19 -2.88 -8.44
N ASN A 75 10.94 -3.26 -7.40
CA ASN A 75 10.70 -4.48 -6.63
C ASN A 75 9.73 -4.29 -5.47
N ILE A 76 9.27 -3.07 -5.21
CA ILE A 76 8.29 -2.80 -4.15
C ILE A 76 6.92 -3.30 -4.64
N THR A 77 6.27 -4.14 -3.83
CA THR A 77 4.90 -4.56 -4.09
C THR A 77 3.95 -3.46 -3.63
N LEU A 78 3.03 -3.06 -4.49
CA LEU A 78 2.05 -2.01 -4.21
C LEU A 78 0.66 -2.62 -4.13
N MET A 79 -0.01 -2.43 -3.00
CA MET A 79 -1.37 -2.92 -2.77
C MET A 79 -2.26 -1.76 -2.35
N MET A 80 -3.35 -1.53 -3.08
CA MET A 80 -4.35 -0.54 -2.70
C MET A 80 -5.21 -1.09 -1.57
N VAL A 81 -5.49 -0.26 -0.56
CA VAL A 81 -6.40 -0.58 0.55
C VAL A 81 -7.27 0.64 0.75
N THR A 82 -8.45 0.66 0.15
CA THR A 82 -9.24 1.90 0.01
C THR A 82 -10.74 1.62 -0.09
N THR A 83 -11.55 2.66 0.15
CA THR A 83 -13.00 2.60 -0.05
C THR A 83 -13.41 2.76 -1.51
N GLU A 84 -12.49 3.20 -2.39
CA GLU A 84 -12.79 3.31 -3.82
C GLU A 84 -13.06 1.93 -4.40
N SER A 85 -14.27 1.71 -4.89
CA SER A 85 -14.73 0.39 -5.33
C SER A 85 -15.24 0.36 -6.77
N GLU A 86 -15.22 1.49 -7.48
CA GLU A 86 -15.63 1.52 -8.88
C GLU A 86 -14.64 0.75 -9.75
N GLN A 87 -15.16 -0.08 -10.65
CA GLN A 87 -14.31 -0.93 -11.49
C GLN A 87 -13.31 -0.12 -12.31
N SER A 88 -13.72 1.05 -12.82
CA SER A 88 -12.82 1.92 -13.59
C SER A 88 -11.65 2.41 -12.75
N GLN A 89 -11.85 2.67 -11.47
CA GLN A 89 -10.78 3.08 -10.57
C GLN A 89 -9.84 1.92 -10.24
N ILE A 90 -10.39 0.74 -10.02
CA ILE A 90 -9.58 -0.46 -9.79
C ILE A 90 -8.67 -0.71 -11.00
N VAL A 91 -9.22 -0.65 -12.20
CA VAL A 91 -8.45 -0.83 -13.44
C VAL A 91 -7.35 0.24 -13.57
N ARG A 92 -7.65 1.49 -13.24
CA ARG A 92 -6.66 2.58 -13.29
C ARG A 92 -5.49 2.33 -12.36
N ALA A 93 -5.76 1.87 -11.13
CA ALA A 93 -4.70 1.60 -10.15
C ALA A 93 -3.81 0.44 -10.61
N LEU A 94 -4.41 -0.65 -11.09
CA LEU A 94 -3.66 -1.79 -11.58
C LEU A 94 -2.85 -1.43 -12.82
N ALA A 95 -3.42 -0.65 -13.73
CA ALA A 95 -2.72 -0.18 -14.93
C ALA A 95 -1.55 0.74 -14.59
N ALA A 96 -1.66 1.52 -13.51
CA ALA A 96 -0.59 2.41 -13.05
C ALA A 96 0.56 1.65 -12.37
N GLY A 97 0.34 0.40 -11.98
CA GLY A 97 1.39 -0.45 -11.42
C GLY A 97 1.10 -1.06 -10.05
N ALA A 98 -0.11 -0.90 -9.51
CA ALA A 98 -0.51 -1.61 -8.30
C ALA A 98 -0.66 -3.11 -8.63
N HIS A 99 -0.20 -3.96 -7.71
CA HIS A 99 -0.23 -5.41 -7.91
C HIS A 99 -1.55 -6.00 -7.43
N GLU A 100 -2.20 -5.36 -6.44
CA GLU A 100 -3.40 -5.92 -5.82
C GLU A 100 -4.26 -4.80 -5.25
N TYR A 101 -5.52 -5.14 -4.94
CA TYR A 101 -6.52 -4.16 -4.52
C TYR A 101 -7.41 -4.77 -3.43
N VAL A 102 -7.54 -4.07 -2.29
CA VAL A 102 -8.42 -4.47 -1.18
C VAL A 102 -9.40 -3.33 -0.93
N ILE A 103 -10.69 -3.65 -0.86
CA ILE A 103 -11.75 -2.65 -0.65
C ILE A 103 -12.13 -2.63 0.83
N LYS A 104 -12.18 -1.44 1.42
CA LYS A 104 -12.68 -1.23 2.79
C LYS A 104 -14.21 -1.24 2.80
N PRO A 105 -14.86 -1.78 3.82
CA PRO A 105 -14.27 -2.47 4.95
C PRO A 105 -13.77 -3.86 4.57
N PHE A 106 -12.68 -4.31 5.20
CA PHE A 106 -12.08 -5.60 4.93
C PHE A 106 -11.92 -6.39 6.23
N THR A 107 -11.80 -7.71 6.12
CA THR A 107 -11.36 -8.56 7.23
C THR A 107 -9.84 -8.71 7.17
N PRO A 108 -9.15 -8.97 8.29
CA PRO A 108 -7.72 -9.28 8.25
C PRO A 108 -7.38 -10.40 7.26
N ASP A 109 -8.24 -11.40 7.14
CA ASP A 109 -8.05 -12.51 6.20
C ASP A 109 -7.98 -12.06 4.75
N ALA A 110 -8.69 -11.00 4.37
CA ALA A 110 -8.64 -10.47 3.01
C ALA A 110 -7.24 -9.97 2.66
N ILE A 111 -6.56 -9.31 3.58
CA ILE A 111 -5.18 -8.85 3.39
C ILE A 111 -4.23 -10.06 3.35
N VAL A 112 -4.39 -11.00 4.28
CA VAL A 112 -3.56 -12.21 4.33
C VAL A 112 -3.65 -12.97 3.01
N GLU A 113 -4.86 -13.21 2.48
CA GLU A 113 -5.05 -13.89 1.20
C GLU A 113 -4.30 -13.21 0.05
N LYS A 114 -4.40 -11.87 -0.04
CA LYS A 114 -3.72 -11.13 -1.10
C LYS A 114 -2.20 -11.27 -1.00
N LEU A 115 -1.66 -11.19 0.21
CA LEU A 115 -0.21 -11.31 0.41
C LEU A 115 0.28 -12.73 0.14
N GLN A 116 -0.55 -13.74 0.41
CA GLN A 116 -0.24 -15.13 0.03
C GLN A 116 -0.18 -15.27 -1.50
N LEU A 117 -1.16 -14.71 -2.21
CA LEU A 117 -1.16 -14.71 -3.68
C LEU A 117 0.05 -14.00 -4.27
N LEU A 118 0.52 -12.95 -3.61
CA LEU A 118 1.69 -12.20 -4.05
C LEU A 118 3.02 -12.86 -3.63
N GLY A 119 2.96 -13.93 -2.84
CA GLY A 119 4.15 -14.65 -2.39
C GLY A 119 4.93 -13.94 -1.28
N LEU A 120 4.34 -12.94 -0.63
CA LEU A 120 5.01 -12.20 0.44
C LEU A 120 4.89 -12.87 1.80
N VAL A 121 3.93 -13.77 1.97
CA VAL A 121 3.77 -14.58 3.18
C VAL A 121 3.45 -16.01 2.76
N ALA A 122 3.69 -16.97 3.66
CA ALA A 122 3.43 -18.38 3.41
C ALA A 122 1.93 -18.64 3.23
N ALA A 123 1.61 -19.56 2.34
CA ALA A 123 0.23 -19.99 2.11
C ALA A 123 -0.32 -20.81 3.29
#